data_d659b05ddd1df071fdc025bb443db31a
#
_entry.id   d659b05ddd1df071fdc025bb443db31a
#
_cell.length_a   1.000
_cell.length_b   1.000
_cell.length_c   1.000
_cell.angle_alpha   90.00
_cell.angle_beta   90.00
_cell.angle_gamma   90.00
#
_symmetry.space_group_name_H-M   'P 1'
#
loop_
_entity.id
_entity.type
_entity.pdbx_description
1 polymer ?
#
loop_
_entity_poly.entity_id
_entity_poly.type
_entity_poly.pdbx_seq_one_letter_code
_entity_poly.pdbx_strand_id
1 'polypeptide(L)'
;MNNPQESEDHYKDNDYRTIEQTMEKFSGGTRRLAAQLTTSASFDSLWNVLTDYDRLNLYIPNLLSSKKIFQNENNVHLKQVGAQDFLGMKFSAEVTIDLFEDRELGLLKFNLIKGDFRKFEGSWKIQNIKNTSKNSLIYDLTVQGCQWMPIGMIEKRLKKDLSENLIAVDRQAKSSKRSL
;
A
#
# COMPACT_ATOMS: atom_id res chain seq x y z
N MET A 1 15.82 11.97 -26.86
CA MET A 1 15.96 10.76 -26.03
C MET A 1 16.20 11.22 -24.61
N ASN A 2 15.14 11.38 -23.82
CA ASN A 2 15.25 11.79 -22.40
C ASN A 2 15.17 10.54 -21.54
N ASN A 3 16.27 10.23 -20.90
CA ASN A 3 16.38 9.17 -19.92
C ASN A 3 15.59 9.57 -18.67
N PRO A 4 14.65 8.76 -18.15
CA PRO A 4 13.99 9.08 -16.88
C PRO A 4 15.03 8.94 -15.77
N GLN A 5 15.23 10.01 -15.04
CA GLN A 5 16.09 10.06 -13.86
C GLN A 5 15.37 9.29 -12.74
N GLU A 6 15.81 8.05 -12.51
CA GLU A 6 15.42 7.24 -11.35
C GLU A 6 16.09 7.85 -10.11
N SER A 7 15.29 8.43 -9.24
CA SER A 7 15.76 8.82 -7.90
C SER A 7 15.52 7.66 -6.93
N GLU A 8 16.58 6.94 -6.59
CA GLU A 8 16.57 5.98 -5.49
C GLU A 8 16.70 6.74 -4.18
N ASP A 9 15.60 6.91 -3.45
CA ASP A 9 15.61 7.45 -2.10
C ASP A 9 15.63 6.31 -1.08
N HIS A 10 16.74 6.18 -0.35
CA HIS A 10 16.88 5.26 0.78
C HIS A 10 16.34 5.90 2.04
N TYR A 11 15.16 5.49 2.49
CA TYR A 11 14.61 5.87 3.79
C TYR A 11 15.08 4.90 4.88
N LYS A 12 15.96 5.36 5.79
CA LYS A 12 16.41 4.58 6.95
C LYS A 12 15.51 4.91 8.14
N ASP A 13 14.62 3.99 8.52
CA ASP A 13 13.97 4.01 9.83
C ASP A 13 14.91 3.30 10.83
N ASN A 14 14.89 3.71 12.11
CA ASN A 14 15.80 3.25 13.20
C ASN A 14 15.76 1.73 13.50
N ASP A 15 15.05 0.93 12.72
CA ASP A 15 14.86 -0.52 12.92
C ASP A 15 15.59 -1.38 11.86
N TYR A 16 16.71 -0.91 11.27
CA TYR A 16 17.55 -1.65 10.29
C TYR A 16 16.77 -2.25 9.09
N ARG A 17 15.64 -1.66 8.72
CA ARG A 17 14.84 -2.07 7.57
C ARG A 17 15.25 -1.27 6.36
N THR A 18 15.69 -1.95 5.31
CA THR A 18 15.89 -1.32 4.01
C THR A 18 14.57 -1.39 3.26
N ILE A 19 14.00 -0.23 2.94
CA ILE A 19 12.87 -0.11 2.01
C ILE A 19 13.43 0.40 0.70
N GLU A 20 13.25 -0.38 -0.34
CA GLU A 20 13.53 0.02 -1.71
C GLU A 20 12.25 0.62 -2.29
N GLN A 21 12.37 1.78 -2.94
CA GLN A 21 11.21 2.50 -3.44
C GLN A 21 11.51 3.15 -4.79
N THR A 22 10.57 3.05 -5.73
CA THR A 22 10.64 3.69 -7.05
C THR A 22 9.39 4.53 -7.29
N MET A 23 9.53 5.58 -8.11
CA MET A 23 8.42 6.39 -8.58
C MET A 23 8.54 6.67 -10.07
N GLU A 24 7.50 6.36 -10.81
CA GLU A 24 7.35 6.67 -12.23
C GLU A 24 6.30 7.77 -12.42
N LYS A 25 6.56 8.69 -13.32
CA LYS A 25 5.67 9.82 -13.66
C LYS A 25 5.14 9.65 -15.06
N PHE A 26 3.83 9.63 -15.19
CA PHE A 26 3.14 9.54 -16.49
C PHE A 26 2.39 10.83 -16.79
N SER A 27 1.97 10.98 -18.05
CA SER A 27 1.11 12.09 -18.49
C SER A 27 -0.20 12.15 -17.70
N GLY A 28 -0.86 13.32 -17.71
CA GLY A 28 -2.15 13.53 -17.03
C GLY A 28 -2.08 13.47 -15.51
N GLY A 29 -0.88 13.59 -14.91
CA GLY A 29 -0.72 13.55 -13.45
C GLY A 29 -0.75 12.16 -12.83
N THR A 30 -0.68 11.10 -13.63
CA THR A 30 -0.61 9.73 -13.13
C THR A 30 0.76 9.46 -12.52
N ARG A 31 0.77 8.78 -11.37
CA ARG A 31 1.98 8.36 -10.66
C ARG A 31 1.88 6.87 -10.34
N ARG A 32 2.97 6.14 -10.58
CA ARG A 32 3.14 4.77 -10.10
C ARG A 32 4.27 4.75 -9.10
N LEU A 33 4.02 4.15 -7.97
CA LEU A 33 5.00 3.94 -6.91
C LEU A 33 5.04 2.46 -6.60
N ALA A 34 6.25 1.94 -6.42
CA ALA A 34 6.44 0.61 -5.88
C ALA A 34 7.41 0.70 -4.71
N ALA A 35 7.13 -0.04 -3.66
CA ALA A 35 7.99 -0.14 -2.50
C ALA A 35 8.09 -1.60 -2.05
N GLN A 36 9.28 -1.99 -1.58
CA GLN A 36 9.58 -3.35 -1.14
C GLN A 36 10.27 -3.33 0.21
N LEU A 37 9.86 -4.24 1.08
CA LEU A 37 10.44 -4.47 2.40
C LEU A 37 10.81 -5.94 2.56
N THR A 38 12.06 -6.23 2.96
CA THR A 38 12.47 -7.57 3.39
C THR A 38 12.11 -7.81 4.86
N THR A 39 11.41 -8.89 5.15
CA THR A 39 10.90 -9.21 6.49
C THR A 39 11.13 -10.65 6.91
N SER A 40 11.23 -10.88 8.24
CA SER A 40 11.20 -12.20 8.87
C SER A 40 9.79 -12.66 9.26
N ALA A 41 8.75 -11.84 9.04
CA ALA A 41 7.37 -12.26 9.24
C ALA A 41 7.02 -13.41 8.26
N SER A 42 6.24 -14.39 8.74
CA SER A 42 5.83 -15.51 7.89
C SER A 42 4.82 -15.07 6.83
N PHE A 43 4.74 -15.83 5.74
CA PHE A 43 3.72 -15.65 4.71
C PHE A 43 2.32 -15.56 5.31
N ASP A 44 1.94 -16.54 6.13
CA ASP A 44 0.60 -16.59 6.74
C ASP A 44 0.29 -15.39 7.62
N SER A 45 1.28 -14.94 8.42
CA SER A 45 1.09 -13.75 9.26
C SER A 45 0.88 -12.48 8.43
N LEU A 46 1.65 -12.31 7.35
CA LEU A 46 1.50 -11.18 6.43
C LEU A 46 0.16 -11.23 5.69
N TRP A 47 -0.21 -12.43 5.18
CA TRP A 47 -1.47 -12.62 4.49
C TRP A 47 -2.67 -12.30 5.39
N ASN A 48 -2.69 -12.85 6.60
CA ASN A 48 -3.76 -12.62 7.56
C ASN A 48 -3.91 -11.13 7.92
N VAL A 49 -2.81 -10.40 8.05
CA VAL A 49 -2.84 -8.95 8.29
C VAL A 49 -3.42 -8.21 7.08
N LEU A 50 -2.97 -8.53 5.87
CA LEU A 50 -3.43 -7.86 4.65
C LEU A 50 -4.91 -8.13 4.34
N THR A 51 -5.44 -9.29 4.76
CA THR A 51 -6.84 -9.69 4.51
C THR A 51 -7.78 -9.44 5.69
N ASP A 52 -7.30 -8.88 6.80
CA ASP A 52 -8.13 -8.43 7.94
C ASP A 52 -8.76 -7.05 7.63
N TYR A 53 -9.55 -7.00 6.58
CA TYR A 53 -10.03 -5.79 5.92
C TYR A 53 -10.74 -4.80 6.82
N ASP A 54 -11.57 -5.28 7.74
CA ASP A 54 -12.36 -4.43 8.65
C ASP A 54 -11.52 -3.84 9.80
N ARG A 55 -10.26 -4.30 9.94
CA ARG A 55 -9.34 -3.84 10.98
C ARG A 55 -8.08 -3.15 10.43
N LEU A 56 -7.95 -3.00 9.12
CA LEU A 56 -6.80 -2.32 8.51
C LEU A 56 -6.56 -0.92 9.09
N ASN A 57 -7.62 -0.18 9.39
CA ASN A 57 -7.55 1.16 9.98
C ASN A 57 -6.97 1.21 11.40
N LEU A 58 -6.83 0.07 12.08
CA LEU A 58 -6.23 0.02 13.42
C LEU A 58 -4.70 0.14 13.39
N TYR A 59 -4.08 -0.17 12.26
CA TYR A 59 -2.62 -0.17 12.15
C TYR A 59 -2.07 0.50 10.89
N ILE A 60 -2.83 0.61 9.81
CA ILE A 60 -2.40 1.35 8.62
C ILE A 60 -2.47 2.86 8.88
N PRO A 61 -1.35 3.59 8.79
CA PRO A 61 -1.35 5.04 9.01
C PRO A 61 -2.28 5.77 8.04
N ASN A 62 -2.92 6.82 8.53
CA ASN A 62 -3.80 7.70 7.73
C ASN A 62 -5.04 7.03 7.12
N LEU A 63 -5.30 5.77 7.44
CA LEU A 63 -6.53 5.08 7.08
C LEU A 63 -7.56 5.26 8.22
N LEU A 64 -8.58 6.10 8.01
CA LEU A 64 -9.60 6.39 9.02
C LEU A 64 -10.62 5.26 9.16
N SER A 65 -10.97 4.65 8.04
CA SER A 65 -11.89 3.51 8.03
C SER A 65 -11.56 2.56 6.88
N SER A 66 -11.81 1.29 7.13
CA SER A 66 -11.75 0.23 6.12
C SER A 66 -12.90 -0.73 6.39
N LYS A 67 -13.72 -0.99 5.40
CA LYS A 67 -14.88 -1.83 5.55
C LYS A 67 -15.08 -2.72 4.33
N LYS A 68 -15.16 -4.02 4.59
CA LYS A 68 -15.58 -4.99 3.59
C LYS A 68 -17.08 -4.85 3.37
N ILE A 69 -17.52 -4.54 2.14
CA ILE A 69 -18.91 -4.33 1.78
C ILE A 69 -19.47 -5.45 0.91
N PHE A 70 -18.60 -6.26 0.32
CA PHE A 70 -18.97 -7.42 -0.48
C PHE A 70 -17.84 -8.43 -0.47
N GLN A 71 -18.15 -9.73 -0.55
CA GLN A 71 -17.18 -10.80 -0.79
C GLN A 71 -17.85 -11.95 -1.54
N ASN A 72 -17.21 -12.43 -2.58
CA ASN A 72 -17.60 -13.63 -3.32
C ASN A 72 -16.34 -14.35 -3.80
N GLU A 73 -16.12 -15.58 -3.33
CA GLU A 73 -14.89 -16.34 -3.58
C GLU A 73 -13.63 -15.50 -3.34
N ASN A 74 -12.90 -15.19 -4.41
CA ASN A 74 -11.63 -14.43 -4.37
C ASN A 74 -11.81 -12.91 -4.60
N ASN A 75 -13.05 -12.43 -4.80
CA ASN A 75 -13.32 -11.02 -5.03
C ASN A 75 -13.92 -10.37 -3.79
N VAL A 76 -13.35 -9.24 -3.41
CA VAL A 76 -13.74 -8.47 -2.23
C VAL A 76 -13.91 -7.00 -2.61
N HIS A 77 -15.04 -6.40 -2.25
CA HIS A 77 -15.16 -4.94 -2.34
C HIS A 77 -14.89 -4.30 -0.99
N LEU A 78 -13.96 -3.37 -0.99
CA LEU A 78 -13.61 -2.59 0.20
C LEU A 78 -13.98 -1.13 0.00
N LYS A 79 -14.63 -0.56 1.02
CA LYS A 79 -14.79 0.88 1.15
C LYS A 79 -13.77 1.40 2.15
N GLN A 80 -12.94 2.35 1.73
CA GLN A 80 -11.89 2.92 2.55
C GLN A 80 -11.92 4.44 2.54
N VAL A 81 -11.59 5.05 3.68
CA VAL A 81 -11.43 6.49 3.83
C VAL A 81 -10.05 6.75 4.40
N GLY A 82 -9.24 7.47 3.63
CA GLY A 82 -7.96 7.99 4.08
C GLY A 82 -8.08 9.47 4.44
N ALA A 83 -7.27 9.95 5.39
CA ALA A 83 -7.15 11.37 5.69
C ALA A 83 -5.71 11.78 5.84
N GLN A 84 -5.45 13.07 5.56
CA GLN A 84 -4.10 13.62 5.63
C GLN A 84 -4.14 15.10 5.97
N ASP A 85 -3.12 15.53 6.70
CA ASP A 85 -2.86 16.94 6.93
C ASP A 85 -1.87 17.46 5.88
N PHE A 86 -2.26 18.52 5.18
CA PHE A 86 -1.40 19.21 4.23
C PHE A 86 -1.52 20.72 4.44
N LEU A 87 -0.40 21.38 4.74
CA LEU A 87 -0.34 22.83 5.00
C LEU A 87 -1.36 23.31 6.06
N GLY A 88 -1.59 22.51 7.11
CA GLY A 88 -2.55 22.83 8.17
C GLY A 88 -4.02 22.55 7.83
N MET A 89 -4.31 22.03 6.65
CA MET A 89 -5.65 21.61 6.24
C MET A 89 -5.77 20.09 6.24
N LYS A 90 -6.91 19.58 6.72
CA LYS A 90 -7.24 18.16 6.66
C LYS A 90 -7.91 17.83 5.34
N PHE A 91 -7.32 16.91 4.61
CA PHE A 91 -7.90 16.33 3.40
C PHE A 91 -8.31 14.89 3.69
N SER A 92 -9.49 14.51 3.26
CA SER A 92 -9.92 13.12 3.24
C SER A 92 -10.26 12.70 1.83
N ALA A 93 -10.01 11.43 1.53
CA ALA A 93 -10.40 10.83 0.26
C ALA A 93 -11.03 9.46 0.53
N GLU A 94 -12.13 9.20 -0.17
CA GLU A 94 -12.84 7.93 -0.12
C GLU A 94 -12.59 7.15 -1.41
N VAL A 95 -12.40 5.84 -1.27
CA VAL A 95 -12.34 4.88 -2.38
C VAL A 95 -13.19 3.66 -2.08
N THR A 96 -13.85 3.15 -3.11
CA THR A 96 -14.36 1.78 -3.13
C THR A 96 -13.56 1.04 -4.18
N ILE A 97 -12.91 -0.02 -3.79
CA ILE A 97 -12.05 -0.85 -4.64
C ILE A 97 -12.62 -2.25 -4.79
N ASP A 98 -12.42 -2.83 -5.97
CA ASP A 98 -12.54 -4.25 -6.24
C ASP A 98 -11.16 -4.88 -6.02
N LEU A 99 -11.07 -5.86 -5.14
CA LEU A 99 -9.85 -6.54 -4.75
C LEU A 99 -9.98 -8.03 -5.08
N PHE A 100 -9.00 -8.54 -5.78
CA PHE A 100 -8.85 -9.96 -6.11
C PHE A 100 -7.77 -10.59 -5.26
N GLU A 101 -8.10 -11.70 -4.59
CA GLU A 101 -7.21 -12.48 -3.74
C GLU A 101 -6.67 -13.70 -4.49
N ASP A 102 -5.35 -13.83 -4.58
CA ASP A 102 -4.67 -15.04 -5.02
C ASP A 102 -3.64 -15.44 -3.95
N ARG A 103 -4.08 -16.29 -3.03
CA ARG A 103 -3.24 -16.74 -1.92
C ARG A 103 -2.06 -17.58 -2.38
N GLU A 104 -2.22 -18.38 -3.44
CA GLU A 104 -1.15 -19.26 -3.94
C GLU A 104 0.01 -18.43 -4.51
N LEU A 105 -0.31 -17.33 -5.21
CA LEU A 105 0.67 -16.38 -5.71
C LEU A 105 1.09 -15.33 -4.67
N GLY A 106 0.44 -15.30 -3.50
CA GLY A 106 0.65 -14.26 -2.49
C GLY A 106 0.27 -12.88 -2.98
N LEU A 107 -0.75 -12.78 -3.84
CA LEU A 107 -1.12 -11.55 -4.56
C LEU A 107 -2.51 -11.07 -4.14
N LEU A 108 -2.59 -9.79 -3.76
CA LEU A 108 -3.83 -9.03 -3.63
C LEU A 108 -3.79 -7.92 -4.68
N LYS A 109 -4.61 -8.00 -5.71
CA LYS A 109 -4.70 -7.00 -6.76
C LYS A 109 -5.97 -6.18 -6.60
N PHE A 110 -5.90 -4.86 -6.73
CA PHE A 110 -7.05 -4.00 -6.57
C PHE A 110 -7.18 -2.96 -7.68
N ASN A 111 -8.44 -2.59 -7.96
CA ASN A 111 -8.81 -1.55 -8.90
C ASN A 111 -9.92 -0.68 -8.31
N LEU A 112 -9.95 0.59 -8.70
CA LEU A 112 -10.98 1.52 -8.30
C LEU A 112 -12.34 1.15 -8.91
N ILE A 113 -13.37 1.02 -8.08
CA ILE A 113 -14.77 0.98 -8.52
C ILE A 113 -15.31 2.41 -8.60
N LYS A 114 -15.12 3.19 -7.52
CA LYS A 114 -15.54 4.60 -7.41
C LYS A 114 -14.80 5.29 -6.26
N GLY A 115 -14.74 6.62 -6.30
CA GLY A 115 -14.15 7.42 -5.23
C GLY A 115 -13.58 8.74 -5.73
N ASP A 116 -12.73 9.34 -4.89
CA ASP A 116 -12.20 10.69 -5.09
C ASP A 116 -10.97 10.74 -6.01
N PHE A 117 -10.53 9.60 -6.54
CA PHE A 117 -9.45 9.52 -7.53
C PHE A 117 -10.00 9.21 -8.91
N ARG A 118 -9.28 9.65 -9.95
CA ARG A 118 -9.55 9.23 -11.34
C ARG A 118 -9.03 7.82 -11.61
N LYS A 119 -7.91 7.47 -10.95
CA LYS A 119 -7.27 6.17 -11.04
C LYS A 119 -6.71 5.81 -9.67
N PHE A 120 -6.99 4.59 -9.23
CA PHE A 120 -6.45 4.01 -8.00
C PHE A 120 -6.43 2.49 -8.19
N GLU A 121 -5.27 1.97 -8.52
CA GLU A 121 -5.08 0.55 -8.81
C GLU A 121 -3.71 0.11 -8.35
N GLY A 122 -3.56 -1.18 -8.07
CA GLY A 122 -2.26 -1.69 -7.64
C GLY A 122 -2.32 -3.10 -7.09
N SER A 123 -1.31 -3.44 -6.31
CA SER A 123 -1.24 -4.76 -5.68
C SER A 123 -0.36 -4.77 -4.43
N TRP A 124 -0.69 -5.69 -3.53
CA TRP A 124 0.20 -6.19 -2.52
C TRP A 124 0.71 -7.56 -2.94
N LYS A 125 1.98 -7.83 -2.73
CA LYS A 125 2.58 -9.13 -3.05
C LYS A 125 3.52 -9.59 -1.95
N ILE A 126 3.38 -10.86 -1.56
CA ILE A 126 4.26 -11.54 -0.62
C ILE A 126 5.04 -12.57 -1.42
N GLN A 127 6.36 -12.50 -1.39
CA GLN A 127 7.25 -13.45 -2.08
C GLN A 127 8.26 -14.03 -1.11
N ASN A 128 8.44 -15.33 -1.17
CA ASN A 128 9.52 -16.00 -0.45
C ASN A 128 10.87 -15.68 -1.12
N ILE A 129 11.85 -15.28 -0.34
CA ILE A 129 13.22 -15.02 -0.82
C ILE A 129 13.97 -16.35 -0.82
N LYS A 130 14.33 -16.85 -2.01
CA LYS A 130 15.02 -18.12 -2.20
C LYS A 130 16.26 -18.23 -1.29
N ASN A 131 16.48 -19.42 -0.73
CA ASN A 131 17.59 -19.74 0.15
C ASN A 131 17.65 -18.92 1.46
N THR A 132 16.53 -18.34 1.89
CA THR A 132 16.41 -17.63 3.16
C THR A 132 15.10 -17.98 3.87
N SER A 133 15.00 -17.67 5.17
CA SER A 133 13.74 -17.73 5.92
C SER A 133 12.96 -16.40 5.87
N LYS A 134 13.31 -15.52 4.94
CA LYS A 134 12.70 -14.19 4.83
C LYS A 134 11.71 -14.12 3.66
N ASN A 135 10.78 -13.20 3.78
CA ASN A 135 9.83 -12.82 2.74
C ASN A 135 10.11 -11.40 2.26
N SER A 136 9.74 -11.13 1.01
CA SER A 136 9.63 -9.79 0.45
C SER A 136 8.16 -9.39 0.46
N LEU A 137 7.84 -8.27 1.09
CA LEU A 137 6.53 -7.63 1.04
C LEU A 137 6.62 -6.46 0.08
N ILE A 138 5.84 -6.48 -0.99
CA ILE A 138 5.84 -5.48 -2.06
C ILE A 138 4.49 -4.80 -2.11
N TYR A 139 4.48 -3.47 -2.23
CA TYR A 139 3.30 -2.66 -2.49
C TYR A 139 3.52 -1.83 -3.75
N ASP A 140 2.68 -2.04 -4.78
CA ASP A 140 2.67 -1.30 -6.03
C ASP A 140 1.35 -0.52 -6.12
N LEU A 141 1.42 0.78 -6.40
CA LEU A 141 0.27 1.67 -6.47
C LEU A 141 0.39 2.62 -7.66
N THR A 142 -0.61 2.59 -8.54
CA THR A 142 -0.82 3.59 -9.58
C THR A 142 -2.00 4.47 -9.23
N VAL A 143 -1.77 5.78 -9.18
CA VAL A 143 -2.78 6.75 -8.77
C VAL A 143 -2.82 7.95 -9.71
N GLN A 144 -4.03 8.45 -9.96
CA GLN A 144 -4.29 9.74 -10.61
C GLN A 144 -5.32 10.51 -9.78
N GLY A 145 -4.91 11.66 -9.26
CA GLY A 145 -5.82 12.54 -8.51
C GLY A 145 -6.87 13.22 -9.37
N CYS A 146 -7.91 13.76 -8.73
CA CYS A 146 -8.85 14.66 -9.36
C CYS A 146 -8.22 16.03 -9.62
N GLN A 147 -8.90 16.88 -10.41
CA GLN A 147 -8.40 18.21 -10.80
C GLN A 147 -8.09 19.14 -9.60
N TRP A 148 -8.80 18.96 -8.50
CA TRP A 148 -8.61 19.75 -7.28
C TRP A 148 -7.48 19.25 -6.37
N MET A 149 -6.90 18.05 -6.65
CA MET A 149 -5.78 17.51 -5.89
C MET A 149 -4.44 17.98 -6.47
N PRO A 150 -3.64 18.78 -5.74
CA PRO A 150 -2.33 19.20 -6.22
C PRO A 150 -1.37 18.01 -6.41
N ILE A 151 -0.79 17.87 -7.59
CA ILE A 151 0.13 16.74 -7.92
C ILE A 151 1.30 16.66 -6.94
N GLY A 152 1.88 17.80 -6.55
CA GLY A 152 3.00 17.83 -5.60
C GLY A 152 2.63 17.29 -4.21
N MET A 153 1.39 17.50 -3.78
CA MET A 153 0.86 16.89 -2.55
C MET A 153 0.81 15.38 -2.68
N ILE A 154 0.29 14.87 -3.80
CA ILE A 154 0.19 13.44 -4.08
C ILE A 154 1.58 12.81 -4.06
N GLU A 155 2.56 13.35 -4.80
CA GLU A 155 3.91 12.79 -4.92
C GLU A 155 4.63 12.69 -3.57
N LYS A 156 4.68 13.81 -2.83
CA LYS A 156 5.37 13.86 -1.53
C LYS A 156 4.75 12.87 -0.53
N ARG A 157 3.44 12.75 -0.56
CA ARG A 157 2.69 11.95 0.38
C ARG A 157 2.77 10.46 0.07
N LEU A 158 2.58 10.08 -1.19
CA LEU A 158 2.60 8.68 -1.60
C LEU A 158 3.92 7.99 -1.26
N LYS A 159 5.05 8.66 -1.46
CA LYS A 159 6.37 8.13 -1.09
C LYS A 159 6.43 7.74 0.39
N LYS A 160 5.96 8.63 1.26
CA LYS A 160 5.94 8.40 2.70
C LYS A 160 4.95 7.29 3.08
N ASP A 161 3.72 7.37 2.57
CA ASP A 161 2.64 6.45 2.94
C ASP A 161 2.94 5.01 2.53
N LEU A 162 3.55 4.76 1.35
CA LEU A 162 3.90 3.40 0.94
C LEU A 162 4.88 2.74 1.92
N SER A 163 5.92 3.46 2.30
CA SER A 163 6.91 2.96 3.28
C SER A 163 6.28 2.71 4.64
N GLU A 164 5.48 3.66 5.13
CA GLU A 164 4.79 3.54 6.41
C GLU A 164 3.79 2.37 6.43
N ASN A 165 3.08 2.13 5.33
CA ASN A 165 2.15 1.01 5.19
C ASN A 165 2.88 -0.34 5.24
N LEU A 166 4.01 -0.48 4.53
CA LEU A 166 4.84 -1.69 4.58
C LEU A 166 5.33 -1.98 6.01
N ILE A 167 5.82 -0.94 6.70
CA ILE A 167 6.27 -1.06 8.11
C ILE A 167 5.12 -1.45 9.03
N ALA A 168 3.95 -0.85 8.86
CA ALA A 168 2.78 -1.13 9.68
C ALA A 168 2.30 -2.57 9.52
N VAL A 169 2.22 -3.09 8.29
CA VAL A 169 1.87 -4.48 8.01
C VAL A 169 2.90 -5.43 8.63
N ASP A 170 4.20 -5.16 8.46
CA ASP A 170 5.26 -5.97 9.03
C ASP A 170 5.23 -6.01 10.56
N ARG A 171 5.04 -4.86 11.21
CA ARG A 171 4.91 -4.78 12.67
C ARG A 171 3.72 -5.58 13.17
N GLN A 172 2.57 -5.44 12.53
CA GLN A 172 1.34 -6.15 12.91
C GLN A 172 1.52 -7.67 12.72
N ALA A 173 2.12 -8.10 11.62
CA ALA A 173 2.39 -9.53 11.35
C ALA A 173 3.35 -10.16 12.36
N LYS A 174 4.32 -9.41 12.87
CA LYS A 174 5.26 -9.86 13.90
C LYS A 174 4.64 -9.86 15.30
N SER A 175 3.75 -8.92 15.61
CA SER A 175 3.09 -8.85 16.92
C SER A 175 2.11 -10.01 17.13
N SER A 176 1.40 -10.42 16.10
CA SER A 176 0.44 -11.54 16.15
C SER A 176 1.08 -12.90 16.51
N LYS A 177 2.41 -13.04 16.33
CA LYS A 177 3.17 -14.26 16.76
C LYS A 177 3.49 -14.31 18.26
N ARG A 178 3.40 -13.19 18.99
CA ARG A 178 3.76 -13.15 20.42
C ARG A 178 2.60 -13.50 21.34
N SER A 179 1.41 -13.73 20.80
CA SER A 179 0.18 -14.00 21.57
C SER A 179 -0.25 -15.48 21.52
N LEU A 180 0.62 -16.38 21.08
CA LEU A 180 0.51 -17.85 21.10
C LEU A 180 1.66 -18.44 21.92
#